data_985e46e9f442ee02fb3ef501f38b3405
#
_entry.id   985e46e9f442ee02fb3ef501f38b3405
#
_cell.length_a   1.000
_cell.length_b   1.000
_cell.length_c   1.000
_cell.angle_alpha   90.00
_cell.angle_beta   90.00
_cell.angle_gamma   90.00
#
_symmetry.space_group_name_H-M   'P 1'
#
loop_
_entity.id
_entity.type
_entity.pdbx_description
1 polymer ?
#
loop_
_entity_poly.entity_id
_entity_poly.type
_entity_poly.pdbx_seq_one_letter_code
_entity_poly.pdbx_strand_id
1 'polypeptide(L)'
;MDKLNDTLQKKNLGAFYTHQLYADKSLELVRAAIARVPVGNDYIILDRCAGTGNLEAGLTDEELSHCIVSTIEYYEYKVLQELIGAKVRHMIPPAEMSDTFNAGLVTGADALSKEYVENPIIQKYIDDPKCTIILFENPPYAETTSIEHQKRGVGAKSSSWKQSYVLSEMKKEVKGTASNDLGNVFIWSAFKYYLRHPTDSYIVYSPVKYWKAQHMIDKRFLDGFAFNRRHFHTNIDACIMVALWANEESHIEKIRLQAFDINEKETRIIPCGVLDVRRIHTLYSKIYYDKRVFKDDIDGTVVLGFNGVECKPKGRIIPKLNPNILGYMTIDTSGFDNPDIHSSLLTTALYNAHGFFLRKDNYLEKLPMFCASRYITYNRAWTERARIMKSADGSVLFAKDVANGQLEQFLLKCLLFTCLEMQNHMRTFTGSDGRFYRNELCLDGTNGDTLALRDIKKLVVGEKEKAILQQWETVLHWAKRADNYNPGLTYGVYQIYAELDTSHIDETTGNTVWDHVELHTALAGLKTLVKDYYISDIVPFLFEYEFVK
;
A
#
# COMPACT_ATOMS: atom_id res chain seq x y z
N MET A 1 32.25 1.77 -1.36
CA MET A 1 30.90 1.48 -1.83
C MET A 1 30.36 0.13 -1.36
N ASP A 2 31.18 -0.91 -1.29
CA ASP A 2 30.67 -2.28 -1.02
C ASP A 2 30.20 -2.55 0.43
N LYS A 3 30.61 -1.78 1.40
CA LYS A 3 30.18 -1.95 2.82
C LYS A 3 28.77 -1.39 3.11
N LEU A 4 28.27 -0.49 2.29
CA LEU A 4 26.89 0.01 2.37
C LEU A 4 25.90 -0.90 1.62
N ASN A 5 26.37 -1.95 0.97
CA ASN A 5 25.57 -2.91 0.22
C ASN A 5 24.85 -3.94 1.09
N ASP A 6 24.95 -3.86 2.41
CA ASP A 6 24.13 -4.70 3.27
C ASP A 6 22.66 -4.23 3.15
N THR A 7 21.90 -5.01 2.37
CA THR A 7 20.47 -4.77 2.08
C THR A 7 19.64 -4.61 3.35
N LEU A 8 20.10 -5.18 4.46
CA LEU A 8 19.43 -5.08 5.76
C LEU A 8 19.67 -3.72 6.41
N GLN A 9 20.86 -3.14 6.28
CA GLN A 9 21.18 -1.81 6.83
C GLN A 9 20.49 -0.72 6.02
N LYS A 10 20.52 -0.79 4.70
CA LYS A 10 19.77 0.13 3.81
C LYS A 10 18.29 0.16 4.15
N LYS A 11 17.69 -1.02 4.33
CA LYS A 11 16.27 -1.17 4.70
C LYS A 11 15.94 -0.60 6.08
N ASN A 12 16.87 -0.69 7.02
CA ASN A 12 16.70 -0.20 8.38
C ASN A 12 16.81 1.33 8.49
N LEU A 13 17.63 1.94 7.66
CA LEU A 13 17.85 3.39 7.62
C LEU A 13 16.83 4.09 6.72
N GLY A 14 16.11 3.34 5.86
CA GLY A 14 15.20 3.93 4.86
C GLY A 14 15.97 4.72 3.78
N ALA A 15 17.28 4.51 3.67
CA ALA A 15 18.13 5.17 2.70
C ALA A 15 17.96 4.56 1.31
N PHE A 16 17.27 5.27 0.43
CA PHE A 16 17.06 4.89 -0.96
C PHE A 16 17.72 5.91 -1.87
N TYR A 17 18.78 5.49 -2.56
CA TYR A 17 19.45 6.37 -3.51
C TYR A 17 18.60 6.58 -4.74
N THR A 18 18.40 7.85 -5.10
CA THR A 18 17.65 8.23 -6.30
C THR A 18 18.42 7.82 -7.55
N HIS A 19 17.77 7.14 -8.49
CA HIS A 19 18.36 6.85 -9.79
C HIS A 19 18.66 8.16 -10.53
N GLN A 20 19.84 8.30 -11.13
CA GLN A 20 20.32 9.57 -11.70
C GLN A 20 19.35 10.14 -12.74
N LEU A 21 18.75 9.30 -13.60
CA LEU A 21 17.77 9.76 -14.59
C LEU A 21 16.55 10.47 -13.97
N TYR A 22 16.11 10.07 -12.77
CA TYR A 22 15.03 10.76 -12.08
C TYR A 22 15.50 11.98 -11.31
N ALA A 23 16.73 11.94 -10.79
CA ALA A 23 17.36 13.11 -10.21
C ALA A 23 17.49 14.23 -11.27
N ASP A 24 18.02 13.91 -12.45
CA ASP A 24 18.13 14.83 -13.58
C ASP A 24 16.77 15.38 -14.03
N LYS A 25 15.74 14.52 -14.07
CA LYS A 25 14.37 14.94 -14.40
C LYS A 25 13.80 15.93 -13.38
N SER A 26 14.11 15.77 -12.10
CA SER A 26 13.63 16.67 -11.04
C SER A 26 14.25 18.06 -11.09
N LEU A 27 15.36 18.25 -11.78
CA LEU A 27 15.98 19.58 -11.96
C LEU A 27 15.09 20.53 -12.77
N GLU A 28 14.18 20.01 -13.60
CA GLU A 28 13.17 20.83 -14.28
C GLU A 28 12.27 21.53 -13.24
N LEU A 29 11.91 20.82 -12.17
CA LEU A 29 11.11 21.36 -11.07
C LEU A 29 11.92 22.36 -10.23
N VAL A 30 13.22 22.10 -10.01
CA VAL A 30 14.11 23.04 -9.32
C VAL A 30 14.19 24.36 -10.09
N ARG A 31 14.39 24.30 -11.40
CA ARG A 31 14.46 25.52 -12.25
C ARG A 31 13.12 26.25 -12.32
N ALA A 32 11.99 25.51 -12.30
CA ALA A 32 10.67 26.11 -12.19
C ALA A 32 10.48 26.83 -10.83
N ALA A 33 11.04 26.27 -9.74
CA ALA A 33 11.04 26.94 -8.43
C ALA A 33 11.93 28.19 -8.42
N ILE A 34 13.13 28.12 -8.99
CA ILE A 34 14.04 29.28 -9.13
C ILE A 34 13.36 30.42 -9.92
N ALA A 35 12.62 30.08 -11.00
CA ALA A 35 11.89 31.06 -11.78
C ALA A 35 10.78 31.80 -11.00
N ARG A 36 10.39 31.31 -9.83
CA ARG A 36 9.42 31.95 -8.91
C ARG A 36 10.08 32.95 -7.95
N VAL A 37 11.40 32.98 -7.87
CA VAL A 37 12.12 33.89 -6.99
C VAL A 37 11.85 35.32 -7.46
N PRO A 38 11.39 36.24 -6.57
CA PRO A 38 11.17 37.64 -6.94
C PRO A 38 12.45 38.31 -7.44
N VAL A 39 12.32 39.15 -8.45
CA VAL A 39 13.46 39.87 -9.02
C VAL A 39 14.16 40.69 -7.93
N GLY A 40 15.46 40.51 -7.81
CA GLY A 40 16.33 41.20 -6.82
C GLY A 40 16.38 40.52 -5.43
N ASN A 41 15.70 39.39 -5.26
CA ASN A 41 15.85 38.56 -4.07
C ASN A 41 16.93 37.51 -4.29
N ASP A 42 17.53 37.07 -3.20
CA ASP A 42 18.38 35.87 -3.14
C ASP A 42 17.52 34.61 -2.96
N TYR A 43 18.09 33.44 -3.12
CA TYR A 43 17.45 32.17 -2.81
C TYR A 43 18.46 31.17 -2.24
N ILE A 44 17.95 30.17 -1.55
CA ILE A 44 18.69 28.97 -1.21
C ILE A 44 17.94 27.72 -1.67
N ILE A 45 18.71 26.70 -2.08
CA ILE A 45 18.24 25.33 -2.30
C ILE A 45 18.70 24.55 -1.07
N LEU A 46 17.75 24.09 -0.26
CA LEU A 46 18.05 23.36 0.97
C LEU A 46 17.72 21.88 0.80
N ASP A 47 18.73 21.00 0.95
CA ASP A 47 18.55 19.56 1.12
C ASP A 47 19.03 19.12 2.50
N ARG A 48 18.09 18.64 3.30
CA ARG A 48 18.32 18.21 4.69
C ARG A 48 18.72 16.75 4.80
N CYS A 49 18.75 16.01 3.70
CA CYS A 49 19.02 14.57 3.61
C CYS A 49 19.73 14.19 2.31
N ALA A 50 20.68 15.00 1.89
CA ALA A 50 21.36 14.91 0.59
C ALA A 50 22.08 13.56 0.34
N GLY A 51 22.33 12.78 1.38
CA GLY A 51 23.06 11.51 1.25
C GLY A 51 24.42 11.72 0.61
N THR A 52 24.66 11.11 -0.55
CA THR A 52 25.90 11.25 -1.32
C THR A 52 25.83 12.32 -2.42
N GLY A 53 24.76 13.14 -2.46
CA GLY A 53 24.64 14.24 -3.41
C GLY A 53 24.07 13.88 -4.78
N ASN A 54 23.29 12.82 -4.88
CA ASN A 54 22.71 12.39 -6.16
C ASN A 54 21.72 13.40 -6.74
N LEU A 55 20.98 14.13 -5.92
CA LEU A 55 20.06 15.17 -6.36
C LEU A 55 20.81 16.42 -6.86
N GLU A 56 21.93 16.74 -6.23
CA GLU A 56 22.76 17.90 -6.53
C GLU A 56 23.67 17.69 -7.74
N ALA A 57 23.94 16.43 -8.11
CA ALA A 57 24.93 16.08 -9.15
C ALA A 57 24.67 16.72 -10.53
N GLY A 58 23.43 17.06 -10.85
CA GLY A 58 23.06 17.69 -12.12
C GLY A 58 22.83 19.21 -12.03
N LEU A 59 23.04 19.83 -10.86
CA LEU A 59 22.98 21.28 -10.70
C LEU A 59 24.23 21.95 -11.30
N THR A 60 24.05 23.12 -11.86
CA THR A 60 25.18 23.97 -12.33
C THR A 60 25.98 24.52 -11.15
N ASP A 61 27.21 24.97 -11.38
CA ASP A 61 28.04 25.60 -10.35
C ASP A 61 27.36 26.84 -9.75
N GLU A 62 26.59 27.59 -10.53
CA GLU A 62 25.77 28.70 -10.05
C GLU A 62 24.67 28.22 -9.13
N GLU A 63 23.88 27.23 -9.55
CA GLU A 63 22.81 26.63 -8.73
C GLU A 63 23.39 26.03 -7.43
N LEU A 64 24.54 25.34 -7.48
CA LEU A 64 25.26 24.83 -6.32
C LEU A 64 25.68 25.92 -5.35
N SER A 65 26.09 27.10 -5.85
CA SER A 65 26.47 28.24 -4.99
C SER A 65 25.33 28.78 -4.12
N HIS A 66 24.08 28.34 -4.40
CA HIS A 66 22.90 28.60 -3.60
C HIS A 66 22.50 27.43 -2.72
N CYS A 67 23.19 26.28 -2.78
CA CYS A 67 22.82 25.09 -2.02
C CYS A 67 23.30 25.14 -0.56
N ILE A 68 22.42 24.69 0.32
CA ILE A 68 22.75 24.29 1.70
C ILE A 68 22.41 22.82 1.81
N VAL A 69 23.39 21.98 2.08
CA VAL A 69 23.24 20.53 2.09
C VAL A 69 23.65 19.94 3.43
N SER A 70 23.01 18.84 3.80
CA SER A 70 23.34 18.07 4.98
C SER A 70 23.00 16.60 4.81
N THR A 71 23.67 15.74 5.57
CA THR A 71 23.35 14.32 5.67
C THR A 71 23.64 13.81 7.07
N ILE A 72 22.91 12.78 7.49
CA ILE A 72 23.03 12.23 8.84
C ILE A 72 24.27 11.32 8.98
N GLU A 73 24.68 10.64 7.92
CA GLU A 73 25.77 9.67 7.96
C GLU A 73 27.11 10.35 7.69
N TYR A 74 28.07 10.14 8.59
CA TYR A 74 29.40 10.74 8.46
C TYR A 74 30.14 10.32 7.18
N TYR A 75 29.99 9.07 6.79
CA TYR A 75 30.56 8.58 5.53
C TYR A 75 29.99 9.31 4.31
N GLU A 76 28.68 9.51 4.27
CA GLU A 76 28.02 10.27 3.20
C GLU A 76 28.46 11.72 3.20
N TYR A 77 28.62 12.32 4.39
CA TYR A 77 29.15 13.67 4.53
C TYR A 77 30.56 13.82 3.89
N LYS A 78 31.45 12.85 4.10
CA LYS A 78 32.78 12.87 3.47
C LYS A 78 32.71 12.81 1.95
N VAL A 79 31.85 11.92 1.41
CA VAL A 79 31.63 11.81 -0.03
C VAL A 79 31.05 13.10 -0.59
N LEU A 80 30.02 13.65 0.05
CA LEU A 80 29.38 14.89 -0.33
C LEU A 80 30.38 16.07 -0.32
N GLN A 81 31.24 16.13 0.69
CA GLN A 81 32.29 17.13 0.81
C GLN A 81 33.30 17.08 -0.35
N GLU A 82 33.73 15.88 -0.73
CA GLU A 82 34.63 15.68 -1.88
C GLU A 82 33.99 16.06 -3.21
N LEU A 83 32.72 15.71 -3.41
CA LEU A 83 32.03 15.92 -4.68
C LEU A 83 31.64 17.38 -4.93
N ILE A 84 31.03 18.03 -3.94
CA ILE A 84 30.43 19.35 -4.12
C ILE A 84 30.76 20.35 -3.02
N GLY A 85 31.51 19.96 -1.98
CA GLY A 85 31.74 20.80 -0.80
C GLY A 85 32.35 22.17 -1.10
N ALA A 86 33.23 22.28 -2.10
CA ALA A 86 33.82 23.55 -2.51
C ALA A 86 32.89 24.46 -3.35
N LYS A 87 31.75 23.92 -3.80
CA LYS A 87 30.81 24.62 -4.73
C LYS A 87 29.54 25.08 -4.03
N VAL A 88 29.13 24.39 -2.96
CA VAL A 88 27.89 24.72 -2.25
C VAL A 88 28.07 25.91 -1.32
N ARG A 89 26.99 26.65 -1.09
CA ARG A 89 26.99 27.81 -0.18
C ARG A 89 27.36 27.42 1.25
N HIS A 90 26.75 26.36 1.75
CA HIS A 90 27.05 25.77 3.05
C HIS A 90 26.85 24.25 3.03
N MET A 91 27.73 23.56 3.74
CA MET A 91 27.55 22.15 4.10
C MET A 91 27.48 22.07 5.61
N ILE A 92 26.37 21.59 6.15
CA ILE A 92 26.20 21.46 7.59
C ILE A 92 26.96 20.22 8.06
N PRO A 93 28.02 20.36 8.89
CA PRO A 93 28.80 19.24 9.34
C PRO A 93 28.05 18.40 10.38
N PRO A 94 28.38 17.12 10.54
CA PRO A 94 28.02 16.34 11.71
C PRO A 94 28.50 16.98 13.01
N ALA A 95 27.76 16.84 14.12
CA ALA A 95 28.16 17.37 15.41
C ALA A 95 29.44 16.69 15.94
N GLU A 96 29.57 15.39 15.70
CA GLU A 96 30.74 14.60 16.03
C GLU A 96 31.40 14.08 14.76
N MET A 97 32.64 14.53 14.53
CA MET A 97 33.46 14.09 13.41
C MET A 97 34.20 12.82 13.79
N SER A 98 34.01 11.75 13.05
CA SER A 98 34.66 10.46 13.25
C SER A 98 35.14 9.86 11.94
N ASP A 99 36.32 9.23 11.94
CA ASP A 99 36.84 8.48 10.81
C ASP A 99 36.30 7.04 10.76
N THR A 100 35.61 6.60 11.79
CA THR A 100 34.98 5.29 11.86
C THR A 100 33.54 5.38 11.39
N PHE A 101 33.17 4.52 10.42
CA PHE A 101 31.79 4.32 10.06
C PHE A 101 31.04 3.72 11.26
N ASN A 102 29.99 4.40 11.70
CA ASN A 102 29.26 4.01 12.89
C ASN A 102 27.80 3.75 12.47
N ALA A 103 27.53 2.57 11.96
CA ALA A 103 26.24 2.17 11.41
C ALA A 103 25.05 2.56 12.31
N GLY A 104 24.38 3.67 12.00
CA GLY A 104 23.17 4.13 12.68
C GLY A 104 23.38 4.85 14.01
N LEU A 105 24.59 5.27 14.35
CA LEU A 105 24.92 6.02 15.56
C LEU A 105 25.36 7.44 15.26
N VAL A 106 25.09 7.96 14.10
CA VAL A 106 25.51 9.31 13.77
C VAL A 106 24.66 10.30 14.49
N THR A 107 25.36 11.15 15.16
CA THR A 107 24.86 12.26 15.93
C THR A 107 25.31 13.52 15.22
N GLY A 108 24.78 13.86 14.13
CA GLY A 108 25.35 15.02 13.51
C GLY A 108 24.32 15.92 12.88
N ALA A 109 24.39 16.13 11.61
CA ALA A 109 23.41 16.92 10.89
C ALA A 109 22.05 16.20 10.81
N ASP A 110 21.53 15.78 11.98
CA ASP A 110 20.21 15.16 12.09
C ASP A 110 19.13 16.22 11.89
N ALA A 111 18.53 16.23 10.70
CA ALA A 111 17.47 17.15 10.31
C ALA A 111 16.25 17.14 11.24
N LEU A 112 16.11 16.12 12.08
CA LEU A 112 15.01 15.97 13.03
C LEU A 112 15.38 16.37 14.47
N SER A 113 16.60 16.82 14.69
CA SER A 113 17.06 17.35 15.99
C SER A 113 16.63 18.80 16.20
N LYS A 114 16.59 19.23 17.46
CA LYS A 114 16.33 20.63 17.81
C LYS A 114 17.45 21.53 17.33
N GLU A 115 18.70 21.09 17.50
CA GLU A 115 19.92 21.80 17.11
C GLU A 115 19.95 22.10 15.62
N TYR A 116 19.45 21.17 14.81
CA TYR A 116 19.35 21.38 13.36
C TYR A 116 18.25 22.38 13.00
N VAL A 117 17.07 22.26 13.61
CA VAL A 117 15.95 23.19 13.39
C VAL A 117 16.35 24.63 13.76
N GLU A 118 17.12 24.79 14.84
CA GLU A 118 17.63 26.09 15.33
C GLU A 118 19.00 26.46 14.76
N ASN A 119 19.50 25.76 13.73
CA ASN A 119 20.84 25.99 13.19
C ASN A 119 21.00 27.43 12.66
N PRO A 120 21.95 28.23 13.18
CA PRO A 120 22.06 29.65 12.85
C PRO A 120 22.41 29.89 11.37
N ILE A 121 23.10 28.96 10.71
CA ILE A 121 23.42 29.09 9.28
C ILE A 121 22.13 29.04 8.46
N ILE A 122 21.23 28.11 8.79
CA ILE A 122 19.95 27.92 8.06
C ILE A 122 19.00 29.06 8.44
N GLN A 123 18.86 29.36 9.73
CA GLN A 123 17.94 30.38 10.23
C GLN A 123 18.23 31.76 9.66
N LYS A 124 19.48 32.09 9.40
CA LYS A 124 19.90 33.35 8.77
C LYS A 124 19.14 33.59 7.44
N TYR A 125 18.95 32.55 6.63
CA TYR A 125 18.28 32.67 5.35
C TYR A 125 16.76 32.61 5.49
N ILE A 126 16.26 31.83 6.45
CA ILE A 126 14.82 31.73 6.73
C ILE A 126 14.26 33.06 7.27
N ASP A 127 15.06 33.76 8.07
CA ASP A 127 14.65 35.04 8.66
C ASP A 127 14.85 36.23 7.72
N ASP A 128 15.57 36.05 6.61
CA ASP A 128 15.77 37.10 5.61
C ASP A 128 14.51 37.20 4.69
N PRO A 129 13.74 38.31 4.75
CA PRO A 129 12.56 38.47 3.91
C PRO A 129 12.85 38.59 2.39
N LYS A 130 14.12 38.78 2.04
CA LYS A 130 14.59 38.85 0.66
C LYS A 130 15.23 37.52 0.17
N CYS A 131 15.18 36.49 0.98
CA CYS A 131 15.66 35.17 0.59
C CYS A 131 14.48 34.21 0.39
N THR A 132 14.36 33.64 -0.79
CA THR A 132 13.36 32.58 -1.09
C THR A 132 13.96 31.22 -0.75
N ILE A 133 13.17 30.41 -0.06
CA ILE A 133 13.57 29.05 0.32
C ILE A 133 13.01 28.05 -0.69
N ILE A 134 13.88 27.24 -1.28
CA ILE A 134 13.54 26.11 -2.13
C ILE A 134 14.01 24.85 -1.42
N LEU A 135 13.10 24.10 -0.81
CA LEU A 135 13.41 22.76 -0.31
C LEU A 135 13.41 21.78 -1.48
N PHE A 136 14.50 21.01 -1.61
CA PHE A 136 14.63 19.98 -2.64
C PHE A 136 15.22 18.73 -2.01
N GLU A 137 14.42 17.71 -1.78
CA GLU A 137 14.87 16.56 -1.01
C GLU A 137 14.13 15.26 -1.35
N ASN A 138 14.82 14.15 -1.15
CA ASN A 138 14.26 12.80 -1.13
C ASN A 138 14.39 12.22 0.29
N PRO A 139 13.43 12.51 1.19
CA PRO A 139 13.54 12.09 2.58
C PRO A 139 13.46 10.56 2.72
N PRO A 140 14.10 10.00 3.75
CA PRO A 140 14.10 8.56 3.97
C PRO A 140 12.68 8.01 4.24
N TYR A 141 12.34 6.85 3.64
CA TYR A 141 11.04 6.19 3.79
C TYR A 141 11.13 5.01 4.76
N ALA A 142 11.23 5.25 6.04
CA ALA A 142 11.15 4.20 7.04
C ALA A 142 9.72 4.15 7.62
N GLU A 143 9.04 3.04 7.42
CA GLU A 143 7.80 2.73 8.12
C GLU A 143 8.13 1.88 9.35
N THR A 144 7.71 2.33 10.51
CA THR A 144 7.79 1.50 11.70
C THR A 144 6.45 0.81 11.95
N THR A 145 6.24 -0.30 11.29
CA THR A 145 5.09 -1.14 11.58
C THR A 145 5.34 -1.98 12.83
N SER A 146 4.28 -2.22 13.60
CA SER A 146 4.33 -3.12 14.76
C SER A 146 4.84 -4.53 14.42
N ILE A 147 4.68 -4.97 13.17
CA ILE A 147 5.13 -6.27 12.67
C ILE A 147 6.65 -6.33 12.55
N GLU A 148 7.32 -5.26 12.10
CA GLU A 148 8.79 -5.24 12.05
C GLU A 148 9.40 -5.25 13.46
N HIS A 149 8.76 -4.59 14.42
CA HIS A 149 9.15 -4.68 15.82
C HIS A 149 8.98 -6.09 16.40
N GLN A 150 7.93 -6.81 16.04
CA GLN A 150 7.69 -8.17 16.48
C GLN A 150 8.67 -9.19 15.88
N LYS A 151 9.12 -8.97 14.65
CA LYS A 151 10.10 -9.84 13.96
C LYS A 151 11.54 -9.68 14.48
N ARG A 152 11.86 -8.57 15.13
CA ARG A 152 13.22 -8.27 15.64
C ARG A 152 13.52 -8.82 17.02
N GLY A 153 12.57 -9.48 17.67
CA GLY A 153 12.73 -10.07 19.00
C GLY A 153 12.63 -9.07 20.15
N VAL A 154 12.55 -9.60 21.36
CA VAL A 154 12.50 -8.83 22.62
C VAL A 154 13.82 -8.07 22.79
N GLY A 155 13.77 -6.74 22.78
CA GLY A 155 14.95 -5.88 23.01
C GLY A 155 15.42 -5.06 21.79
N ALA A 156 14.77 -5.15 20.62
CA ALA A 156 15.07 -4.26 19.51
C ALA A 156 14.74 -2.81 19.92
N LYS A 157 15.78 -1.95 20.02
CA LYS A 157 15.59 -0.52 20.27
C LYS A 157 14.73 0.07 19.15
N SER A 158 13.79 0.94 19.51
CA SER A 158 13.08 1.77 18.52
C SER A 158 14.10 2.54 17.70
N SER A 159 13.87 2.68 16.39
CA SER A 159 14.72 3.50 15.53
C SER A 159 14.89 4.90 16.14
N SER A 160 16.09 5.46 16.07
CA SER A 160 16.46 6.72 16.75
C SER A 160 15.53 7.89 16.40
N TRP A 161 15.03 7.95 15.16
CA TRP A 161 14.13 9.01 14.72
C TRP A 161 12.80 9.07 15.48
N LYS A 162 12.36 7.94 16.12
CA LYS A 162 11.15 7.90 16.94
C LYS A 162 11.24 8.71 18.22
N GLN A 163 12.43 9.06 18.62
CA GLN A 163 12.71 9.89 19.80
C GLN A 163 13.12 11.32 19.39
N SER A 164 13.06 11.63 18.08
CA SER A 164 13.47 12.95 17.59
C SER A 164 12.60 14.07 18.12
N TYR A 165 13.19 15.25 18.21
CA TYR A 165 12.51 16.48 18.60
C TYR A 165 11.36 16.78 17.64
N VAL A 166 11.60 16.75 16.33
CA VAL A 166 10.60 17.08 15.30
C VAL A 166 9.38 16.15 15.39
N LEU A 167 9.61 14.83 15.58
CA LEU A 167 8.46 13.92 15.73
C LEU A 167 7.67 14.20 17.01
N SER A 168 8.34 14.57 18.11
CA SER A 168 7.63 14.92 19.34
C SER A 168 6.73 16.14 19.15
N GLU A 169 7.19 17.15 18.42
CA GLU A 169 6.40 18.34 18.08
C GLU A 169 5.25 17.99 17.10
N MET A 170 5.55 17.22 16.05
CA MET A 170 4.53 16.77 15.10
C MET A 170 3.35 16.05 15.79
N LYS A 171 3.62 15.19 16.77
CA LYS A 171 2.58 14.44 17.50
C LYS A 171 1.64 15.31 18.34
N LYS A 172 2.01 16.55 18.62
CA LYS A 172 1.13 17.52 19.31
C LYS A 172 0.02 18.02 18.36
N GLU A 173 0.31 18.09 17.07
CA GLU A 173 -0.57 18.67 16.06
C GLU A 173 -1.23 17.57 15.18
N VAL A 174 -0.47 16.55 14.76
CA VAL A 174 -0.92 15.51 13.83
C VAL A 174 -1.34 14.25 14.58
N LYS A 175 -2.63 13.94 14.49
CA LYS A 175 -3.19 12.72 15.08
C LYS A 175 -3.26 11.59 14.04
N GLY A 176 -3.13 10.34 14.50
CA GLY A 176 -3.30 9.16 13.66
C GLY A 176 -2.00 8.53 13.20
N THR A 177 -2.04 7.82 12.07
CA THR A 177 -0.91 6.99 11.61
C THR A 177 0.14 7.74 10.79
N ALA A 178 -0.13 8.97 10.38
CA ALA A 178 0.80 9.75 9.56
C ALA A 178 2.18 9.94 10.23
N SER A 179 2.19 10.10 11.56
CA SER A 179 3.43 10.21 12.36
C SER A 179 4.21 8.89 12.50
N ASN A 180 3.74 7.80 11.89
CA ASN A 180 4.47 6.52 11.85
C ASN A 180 5.39 6.41 10.63
N ASP A 181 5.32 7.34 9.70
CA ASP A 181 6.12 7.38 8.48
C ASP A 181 7.19 8.48 8.60
N LEU A 182 8.45 8.11 8.48
CA LEU A 182 9.58 9.06 8.63
C LEU A 182 9.51 10.20 7.59
N GLY A 183 9.19 9.90 6.34
CA GLY A 183 9.03 10.91 5.30
C GLY A 183 7.98 11.98 5.63
N ASN A 184 6.90 11.60 6.35
CA ASN A 184 5.91 12.57 6.82
C ASN A 184 6.46 13.53 7.88
N VAL A 185 7.43 13.07 8.70
CA VAL A 185 8.08 13.95 9.69
C VAL A 185 8.90 15.02 8.99
N PHE A 186 9.60 14.65 7.90
CA PHE A 186 10.31 15.60 7.05
C PHE A 186 9.36 16.59 6.39
N ILE A 187 8.26 16.11 5.79
CA ILE A 187 7.26 16.95 5.13
C ILE A 187 6.61 17.93 6.12
N TRP A 188 6.18 17.45 7.27
CA TRP A 188 5.60 18.31 8.31
C TRP A 188 6.59 19.38 8.75
N SER A 189 7.84 19.00 9.01
CA SER A 189 8.88 19.95 9.45
C SER A 189 9.24 20.98 8.38
N ALA A 190 9.13 20.63 7.09
CA ALA A 190 9.35 21.56 5.99
C ALA A 190 8.42 22.77 6.08
N PHE A 191 7.13 22.52 6.21
CA PHE A 191 6.13 23.61 6.33
C PHE A 191 6.10 24.24 7.72
N LYS A 192 6.55 23.56 8.76
CA LYS A 192 6.54 24.08 10.12
C LYS A 192 7.71 25.03 10.40
N TYR A 193 8.91 24.72 9.89
CA TYR A 193 10.12 25.39 10.32
C TYR A 193 10.86 26.13 9.21
N TYR A 194 10.70 25.76 7.95
CA TYR A 194 11.58 26.24 6.88
C TYR A 194 10.90 27.12 5.85
N LEU A 195 9.66 26.80 5.46
CA LEU A 195 8.92 27.54 4.43
C LEU A 195 8.04 28.61 5.07
N ARG A 196 8.26 29.88 4.72
CA ARG A 196 7.58 31.03 5.33
C ARG A 196 6.80 31.89 4.36
N HIS A 197 7.31 32.06 3.14
CA HIS A 197 6.73 32.96 2.17
C HIS A 197 5.96 32.20 1.09
N PRO A 198 4.94 32.80 0.46
CA PRO A 198 4.22 32.17 -0.66
C PRO A 198 5.12 31.86 -1.86
N THR A 199 6.23 32.59 -2.01
CA THR A 199 7.26 32.36 -3.04
C THR A 199 8.13 31.13 -2.76
N ASP A 200 8.19 30.69 -1.50
CA ASP A 200 8.92 29.49 -1.14
C ASP A 200 8.33 28.27 -1.81
N SER A 201 9.17 27.30 -2.08
CA SER A 201 8.81 26.09 -2.81
C SER A 201 9.33 24.85 -2.13
N TYR A 202 8.58 23.75 -2.26
CA TYR A 202 9.00 22.44 -1.82
C TYR A 202 8.95 21.44 -2.98
N ILE A 203 10.11 20.90 -3.33
CA ILE A 203 10.23 19.79 -4.27
C ILE A 203 10.57 18.55 -3.48
N VAL A 204 9.64 17.62 -3.41
CA VAL A 204 9.78 16.45 -2.55
C VAL A 204 9.47 15.16 -3.28
N TYR A 205 10.33 14.18 -3.09
CA TYR A 205 10.06 12.80 -3.41
C TYR A 205 9.20 12.20 -2.29
N SER A 206 8.08 11.60 -2.64
CA SER A 206 7.19 11.02 -1.62
C SER A 206 6.31 9.91 -2.19
N PRO A 207 5.94 8.90 -1.39
CA PRO A 207 4.83 8.03 -1.74
C PRO A 207 3.55 8.83 -1.92
N VAL A 208 2.77 8.50 -2.95
CA VAL A 208 1.49 9.19 -3.26
C VAL A 208 0.54 9.22 -2.06
N LYS A 209 0.58 8.21 -1.18
CA LYS A 209 -0.28 8.13 0.00
C LYS A 209 -0.16 9.32 0.95
N TYR A 210 1.00 10.01 1.01
CA TYR A 210 1.23 11.14 1.91
C TYR A 210 0.33 12.32 1.56
N TRP A 211 0.17 12.61 0.29
CA TRP A 211 -0.79 13.61 -0.18
C TRP A 211 -2.21 13.05 -0.23
N LYS A 212 -2.38 11.86 -0.82
CA LYS A 212 -3.67 11.28 -1.18
C LYS A 212 -4.56 10.93 0.02
N ALA A 213 -3.99 10.30 1.05
CA ALA A 213 -4.74 9.69 2.16
C ALA A 213 -4.31 10.17 3.55
N GLN A 214 -3.11 10.74 3.68
CA GLN A 214 -2.59 11.21 4.97
C GLN A 214 -2.63 12.72 5.10
N HIS A 215 -2.98 13.44 4.03
CA HIS A 215 -3.19 14.89 4.00
C HIS A 215 -2.01 15.70 4.56
N MET A 216 -0.79 15.26 4.25
CA MET A 216 0.42 15.91 4.77
C MET A 216 0.78 17.19 4.05
N ILE A 217 0.19 17.44 2.88
CA ILE A 217 0.47 18.61 2.06
C ILE A 217 -0.84 19.24 1.61
N ASP A 218 -1.20 20.38 2.19
CA ASP A 218 -2.34 21.22 1.82
C ASP A 218 -1.86 22.53 1.18
N LYS A 219 -1.01 22.39 0.17
CA LYS A 219 -0.33 23.45 -0.54
C LYS A 219 -0.63 23.40 -2.03
N ARG A 220 -0.40 24.50 -2.71
CA ARG A 220 -0.63 24.64 -4.14
C ARG A 220 0.33 23.77 -4.93
N PHE A 221 -0.21 22.76 -5.64
CA PHE A 221 0.53 21.96 -6.59
C PHE A 221 0.84 22.79 -7.84
N LEU A 222 2.10 22.80 -8.27
CA LEU A 222 2.55 23.51 -9.48
C LEU A 222 2.83 22.55 -10.61
N ASP A 223 3.63 21.53 -10.37
CA ASP A 223 4.01 20.53 -11.36
C ASP A 223 4.54 19.27 -10.66
N GLY A 224 4.69 18.17 -11.41
CA GLY A 224 5.27 16.95 -10.89
C GLY A 224 5.19 15.77 -11.83
N PHE A 225 5.94 14.74 -11.48
CA PHE A 225 5.94 13.46 -12.18
C PHE A 225 5.90 12.29 -11.20
N ALA A 226 5.67 11.10 -11.73
CA ALA A 226 5.62 9.87 -10.95
C ALA A 226 6.47 8.78 -11.60
N PHE A 227 7.01 7.90 -10.77
CA PHE A 227 7.73 6.72 -11.23
C PHE A 227 7.55 5.53 -10.28
N ASN A 228 7.96 4.33 -10.75
CA ASN A 228 7.82 3.11 -9.96
C ASN A 228 8.89 3.04 -8.87
N ARG A 229 8.46 2.83 -7.63
CA ARG A 229 9.33 2.64 -6.46
C ARG A 229 10.37 1.51 -6.65
N ARG A 230 10.15 0.53 -7.53
CA ARG A 230 11.12 -0.54 -7.80
C ARG A 230 12.51 0.00 -8.17
N HIS A 231 12.58 1.20 -8.74
CA HIS A 231 13.85 1.87 -9.08
C HIS A 231 14.64 2.36 -7.87
N PHE A 232 14.10 2.24 -6.67
CA PHE A 232 14.82 2.34 -5.41
C PHE A 232 15.31 0.98 -4.89
N HIS A 233 15.49 -0.01 -5.77
CA HIS A 233 15.89 -1.38 -5.44
C HIS A 233 14.93 -2.07 -4.47
N THR A 234 13.64 -1.80 -4.59
CA THR A 234 12.58 -2.46 -3.82
C THR A 234 11.85 -3.49 -4.69
N ASN A 235 11.41 -4.59 -4.08
CA ASN A 235 10.66 -5.64 -4.78
C ASN A 235 9.16 -5.33 -4.92
N ILE A 236 8.71 -4.16 -4.49
CA ILE A 236 7.28 -3.81 -4.44
C ILE A 236 7.02 -2.63 -5.35
N ASP A 237 6.10 -2.82 -6.28
CA ASP A 237 5.55 -1.75 -7.09
C ASP A 237 4.78 -0.76 -6.21
N ALA A 238 5.18 0.50 -6.25
CA ALA A 238 4.47 1.61 -5.63
C ALA A 238 4.77 2.89 -6.40
N CYS A 239 3.90 3.88 -6.27
CA CYS A 239 4.08 5.17 -6.91
C CYS A 239 4.89 6.11 -6.01
N ILE A 240 6.03 6.53 -6.51
CA ILE A 240 6.74 7.68 -5.97
C ILE A 240 6.36 8.89 -6.80
N MET A 241 5.94 9.93 -6.13
CA MET A 241 5.64 11.23 -6.68
C MET A 241 6.80 12.17 -6.40
N VAL A 242 7.27 12.88 -7.42
CA VAL A 242 8.15 14.04 -7.28
C VAL A 242 7.33 15.26 -7.66
N ALA A 243 7.08 16.12 -6.70
CA ALA A 243 6.15 17.22 -6.91
C ALA A 243 6.70 18.54 -6.37
N LEU A 244 6.47 19.59 -7.15
CA LEU A 244 6.74 20.98 -6.80
C LEU A 244 5.49 21.61 -6.20
N TRP A 245 5.60 22.05 -4.97
CA TRP A 245 4.57 22.74 -4.21
C TRP A 245 4.99 24.18 -3.92
N ALA A 246 4.08 25.13 -4.18
CA ALA A 246 4.23 26.48 -3.63
C ALA A 246 3.75 26.50 -2.18
N ASN A 247 4.39 27.30 -1.31
CA ASN A 247 3.94 27.47 0.06
C ASN A 247 2.71 28.38 0.17
N GLU A 248 1.72 28.10 -0.66
CA GLU A 248 0.41 28.76 -0.70
C GLU A 248 -0.67 27.76 -0.30
N GLU A 249 -1.57 28.13 0.60
CA GLU A 249 -2.68 27.24 1.01
C GLU A 249 -3.57 26.91 -0.18
N SER A 250 -3.91 25.65 -0.34
CA SER A 250 -4.73 25.17 -1.43
C SER A 250 -5.39 23.83 -1.10
N HIS A 251 -6.70 23.75 -1.33
CA HIS A 251 -7.50 22.54 -1.11
C HIS A 251 -7.85 21.89 -2.46
N ILE A 252 -6.84 21.27 -3.07
CA ILE A 252 -7.03 20.57 -4.35
C ILE A 252 -7.42 19.10 -4.11
N GLU A 253 -8.43 18.64 -4.83
CA GLU A 253 -8.98 17.28 -4.73
C GLU A 253 -8.30 16.29 -5.69
N LYS A 254 -7.63 16.82 -6.70
CA LYS A 254 -7.02 16.02 -7.76
C LYS A 254 -5.73 16.68 -8.24
N ILE A 255 -4.68 15.88 -8.38
CA ILE A 255 -3.46 16.27 -9.07
C ILE A 255 -3.25 15.37 -10.28
N ARG A 256 -2.52 15.88 -11.26
CA ARG A 256 -2.16 15.17 -12.49
C ARG A 256 -0.66 15.09 -12.60
N LEU A 257 -0.14 13.88 -12.75
CA LEU A 257 1.28 13.60 -12.81
C LEU A 257 1.62 12.89 -14.11
N GLN A 258 2.70 13.27 -14.75
CA GLN A 258 3.29 12.48 -15.84
C GLN A 258 3.96 11.24 -15.22
N ALA A 259 3.65 10.06 -15.73
CA ALA A 259 4.28 8.82 -15.29
C ALA A 259 5.48 8.47 -16.19
N PHE A 260 6.56 8.06 -15.56
CA PHE A 260 7.78 7.64 -16.25
C PHE A 260 8.29 6.30 -15.73
N ASP A 261 8.91 5.54 -16.62
CA ASP A 261 9.70 4.35 -16.30
C ASP A 261 11.10 4.50 -16.90
N ILE A 262 11.97 3.54 -16.65
CA ILE A 262 13.31 3.48 -17.23
C ILE A 262 13.33 2.34 -18.25
N ASN A 263 13.97 2.54 -19.40
CA ASN A 263 14.14 1.49 -20.39
C ASN A 263 15.04 0.37 -19.85
N GLU A 264 14.96 -0.83 -20.44
CA GLU A 264 15.71 -2.03 -20.02
C GLU A 264 17.24 -1.84 -19.93
N LYS A 265 17.76 -0.89 -20.76
CA LYS A 265 19.19 -0.56 -20.75
C LYS A 265 19.56 0.53 -19.74
N GLU A 266 18.60 1.03 -18.98
CA GLU A 266 18.76 2.11 -17.98
C GLU A 266 19.43 3.39 -18.52
N THR A 267 19.21 3.71 -19.80
CA THR A 267 19.84 4.84 -20.48
C THR A 267 18.93 6.05 -20.65
N ARG A 268 17.61 5.88 -20.51
CA ARG A 268 16.62 6.95 -20.67
C ARG A 268 15.33 6.64 -19.94
N ILE A 269 14.64 7.70 -19.54
CA ILE A 269 13.26 7.61 -19.04
C ILE A 269 12.28 7.47 -20.23
N ILE A 270 11.20 6.73 -19.99
CA ILE A 270 10.14 6.44 -20.95
C ILE A 270 8.82 6.93 -20.38
N PRO A 271 8.03 7.73 -21.10
CA PRO A 271 6.70 8.14 -20.64
C PRO A 271 5.75 6.93 -20.59
N CYS A 272 5.03 6.81 -19.49
CA CYS A 272 4.05 5.75 -19.22
C CYS A 272 2.61 6.27 -19.14
N GLY A 273 2.36 7.49 -19.61
CA GLY A 273 1.06 8.13 -19.57
C GLY A 273 0.88 9.11 -18.42
N VAL A 274 -0.35 9.43 -18.13
CA VAL A 274 -0.73 10.42 -17.13
C VAL A 274 -1.49 9.75 -15.99
N LEU A 275 -1.13 10.09 -14.75
CA LEU A 275 -1.80 9.63 -13.55
C LEU A 275 -2.70 10.73 -13.00
N ASP A 276 -3.98 10.46 -12.92
CA ASP A 276 -4.90 11.26 -12.12
C ASP A 276 -4.95 10.69 -10.70
N VAL A 277 -4.48 11.45 -9.73
CA VAL A 277 -4.50 11.07 -8.32
C VAL A 277 -5.54 11.90 -7.60
N ARG A 278 -6.51 11.24 -6.97
CA ARG A 278 -7.62 11.88 -6.23
C ARG A 278 -7.44 11.71 -4.73
N ARG A 279 -7.80 12.72 -3.95
CA ARG A 279 -7.77 12.63 -2.47
C ARG A 279 -8.79 11.63 -1.94
N ILE A 280 -8.47 11.05 -0.80
CA ILE A 280 -9.35 10.20 0.01
C ILE A 280 -9.55 10.89 1.35
N HIS A 281 -10.78 11.23 1.67
CA HIS A 281 -11.16 11.90 2.92
C HIS A 281 -11.47 10.91 4.04
N THR A 282 -12.05 9.78 3.68
CA THR A 282 -12.41 8.73 4.62
C THR A 282 -11.67 7.44 4.27
N LEU A 283 -10.74 7.06 5.12
CA LEU A 283 -10.02 5.80 4.96
C LEU A 283 -10.99 4.62 5.10
N TYR A 284 -10.81 3.64 4.24
CA TYR A 284 -11.59 2.40 4.21
C TYR A 284 -11.65 1.71 5.59
N SER A 285 -10.51 1.64 6.28
CA SER A 285 -10.38 1.06 7.61
C SER A 285 -11.18 1.79 8.70
N LYS A 286 -11.63 3.01 8.46
CA LYS A 286 -12.43 3.76 9.45
C LYS A 286 -13.89 3.35 9.47
N ILE A 287 -14.42 2.88 8.34
CA ILE A 287 -15.83 2.54 8.18
C ILE A 287 -16.03 1.03 8.14
N TYR A 288 -15.20 0.31 7.37
CA TYR A 288 -15.45 -1.08 7.00
C TYR A 288 -14.65 -2.09 7.81
N TYR A 289 -13.77 -1.63 8.68
CA TYR A 289 -13.00 -2.49 9.56
C TYR A 289 -13.78 -2.79 10.84
N ASP A 290 -13.95 -4.06 11.17
CA ASP A 290 -14.55 -4.47 12.43
C ASP A 290 -13.54 -4.34 13.57
N LYS A 291 -13.90 -3.59 14.60
CA LYS A 291 -13.06 -3.41 15.78
C LYS A 291 -12.93 -4.74 16.53
N ARG A 292 -11.76 -4.98 17.12
CA ARG A 292 -11.41 -6.18 17.89
C ARG A 292 -12.30 -6.41 19.15
N VAL A 293 -13.26 -5.57 19.40
CA VAL A 293 -14.01 -5.48 20.68
C VAL A 293 -15.30 -6.30 20.65
N PHE A 294 -15.65 -6.95 19.56
CA PHE A 294 -16.83 -7.80 19.48
C PHE A 294 -16.63 -9.14 20.19
N LYS A 295 -16.40 -9.08 21.51
CA LYS A 295 -16.31 -10.28 22.33
C LYS A 295 -17.61 -11.08 22.33
N ASP A 296 -18.73 -10.38 22.27
CA ASP A 296 -20.07 -10.99 22.41
C ASP A 296 -20.55 -11.66 21.12
N ASP A 297 -20.04 -11.24 19.98
CA ASP A 297 -20.34 -11.88 18.68
C ASP A 297 -19.51 -13.13 18.40
N ILE A 298 -18.44 -13.35 19.15
CA ILE A 298 -17.52 -14.47 18.99
C ILE A 298 -17.63 -15.36 20.22
N ASP A 299 -18.83 -15.77 20.56
CA ASP A 299 -19.03 -16.90 21.45
C ASP A 299 -18.96 -18.17 20.62
N GLY A 300 -17.88 -18.92 20.78
CA GLY A 300 -17.68 -20.09 19.94
C GLY A 300 -16.43 -20.87 20.33
N THR A 301 -16.31 -22.02 19.72
CA THR A 301 -15.27 -23.00 19.96
C THR A 301 -14.03 -22.67 19.16
N VAL A 302 -12.84 -22.90 19.71
CA VAL A 302 -11.59 -22.90 18.93
C VAL A 302 -11.65 -24.01 17.89
N VAL A 303 -11.30 -23.70 16.64
CA VAL A 303 -11.39 -24.65 15.55
C VAL A 303 -10.03 -24.92 14.93
N LEU A 304 -9.91 -26.12 14.35
CA LEU A 304 -8.80 -26.48 13.52
C LEU A 304 -8.75 -25.64 12.25
N GLY A 305 -7.56 -25.23 11.83
CA GLY A 305 -7.34 -24.56 10.56
C GLY A 305 -7.56 -25.47 9.36
N PHE A 306 -7.38 -24.92 8.19
CA PHE A 306 -7.68 -25.57 6.91
C PHE A 306 -7.07 -26.96 6.69
N ASN A 307 -5.92 -27.23 7.26
CA ASN A 307 -5.17 -28.46 7.04
C ASN A 307 -5.24 -29.40 8.26
N GLY A 308 -6.29 -29.31 9.08
CA GLY A 308 -6.35 -30.06 10.33
C GLY A 308 -5.35 -29.58 11.40
N VAL A 309 -4.63 -28.48 11.12
CA VAL A 309 -3.68 -27.88 12.04
C VAL A 309 -4.42 -26.92 12.96
N GLU A 310 -4.21 -27.06 14.25
CA GLU A 310 -4.76 -26.15 15.23
C GLU A 310 -4.34 -24.70 14.93
N CYS A 311 -5.31 -23.80 14.82
CA CYS A 311 -5.04 -22.39 14.68
C CYS A 311 -4.40 -21.87 15.96
N LYS A 312 -3.06 -21.83 15.99
CA LYS A 312 -2.34 -21.25 17.12
C LYS A 312 -2.65 -19.75 17.19
N PRO A 313 -3.13 -19.28 18.35
CA PRO A 313 -3.37 -17.85 18.52
C PRO A 313 -2.05 -17.10 18.38
N LYS A 314 -1.98 -16.22 17.40
CA LYS A 314 -0.93 -15.20 17.32
C LYS A 314 -1.50 -13.92 17.92
N GLY A 315 -1.13 -13.60 19.16
CA GLY A 315 -1.60 -12.40 19.85
C GLY A 315 -2.77 -12.63 20.80
N ARG A 316 -3.60 -11.61 21.02
CA ARG A 316 -4.59 -11.56 22.10
C ARG A 316 -5.94 -12.21 21.79
N ILE A 317 -6.15 -12.70 20.57
CA ILE A 317 -7.47 -13.19 20.13
C ILE A 317 -7.36 -14.61 19.60
N ILE A 318 -8.16 -15.47 20.17
CA ILE A 318 -8.30 -16.87 19.77
C ILE A 318 -9.38 -16.94 18.69
N PRO A 319 -9.11 -17.53 17.51
CA PRO A 319 -10.12 -17.74 16.49
C PRO A 319 -11.27 -18.57 17.04
N LYS A 320 -12.49 -18.09 16.85
CA LYS A 320 -13.70 -18.78 17.29
C LYS A 320 -14.69 -18.84 16.14
N LEU A 321 -15.51 -19.89 16.08
CA LEU A 321 -16.68 -20.00 15.24
C LEU A 321 -17.94 -19.62 16.00
N ASN A 322 -18.76 -18.82 15.35
CA ASN A 322 -20.09 -18.48 15.82
C ASN A 322 -21.09 -18.91 14.76
N PRO A 323 -22.23 -19.56 15.13
CA PRO A 323 -23.24 -19.99 14.17
C PRO A 323 -23.84 -18.86 13.32
N ASN A 324 -23.77 -17.62 13.77
CA ASN A 324 -24.24 -16.44 13.03
C ASN A 324 -23.20 -15.85 12.08
N ILE A 325 -21.94 -16.25 12.20
CA ILE A 325 -20.84 -15.79 11.35
C ILE A 325 -20.64 -16.80 10.23
N LEU A 326 -20.69 -16.32 8.99
CA LEU A 326 -20.47 -17.14 7.79
C LEU A 326 -18.98 -17.30 7.52
N GLY A 327 -18.21 -16.23 7.75
CA GLY A 327 -16.79 -16.20 7.49
C GLY A 327 -16.19 -14.87 7.91
N TYR A 328 -14.89 -14.76 7.68
CA TYR A 328 -14.08 -13.61 8.03
C TYR A 328 -13.21 -13.19 6.84
N MET A 329 -13.26 -11.90 6.49
CA MET A 329 -12.33 -11.34 5.52
C MET A 329 -11.09 -10.86 6.27
N THR A 330 -9.91 -11.32 5.85
CA THR A 330 -8.63 -10.98 6.45
C THR A 330 -7.63 -10.49 5.41
N ILE A 331 -6.68 -9.70 5.87
CA ILE A 331 -5.51 -9.25 5.11
C ILE A 331 -4.27 -9.55 5.95
N ASP A 332 -3.32 -10.27 5.38
CA ASP A 332 -2.09 -10.68 6.08
C ASP A 332 -1.09 -9.53 6.27
N THR A 333 -1.25 -8.45 5.53
CA THR A 333 -0.37 -7.28 5.59
C THR A 333 -0.99 -6.14 6.38
N SER A 334 -0.18 -5.15 6.76
CA SER A 334 -0.61 -3.96 7.48
C SER A 334 -1.49 -2.99 6.66
N GLY A 335 -1.70 -3.30 5.38
CA GLY A 335 -2.30 -2.38 4.43
C GLY A 335 -3.80 -2.57 4.19
N PHE A 336 -4.65 -2.54 5.23
CA PHE A 336 -6.11 -2.69 5.04
C PHE A 336 -6.71 -1.67 4.08
N ASP A 337 -6.12 -0.49 3.99
CA ASP A 337 -6.55 0.57 3.07
C ASP A 337 -6.05 0.39 1.63
N ASN A 338 -5.15 -0.55 1.39
CA ASN A 338 -4.66 -0.88 0.05
C ASN A 338 -5.38 -2.10 -0.52
N PRO A 339 -5.68 -2.15 -1.82
CA PRO A 339 -6.02 -3.41 -2.49
C PRO A 339 -4.84 -4.38 -2.32
N ASP A 340 -5.14 -5.62 -1.94
CA ASP A 340 -4.09 -6.58 -1.55
C ASP A 340 -4.32 -7.95 -2.16
N ILE A 341 -3.24 -8.58 -2.64
CA ILE A 341 -3.26 -9.95 -3.14
C ILE A 341 -3.46 -10.98 -2.03
N HIS A 342 -3.16 -10.61 -0.78
CA HIS A 342 -3.27 -11.48 0.39
C HIS A 342 -4.62 -11.36 1.11
N SER A 343 -5.56 -10.59 0.56
CA SER A 343 -6.92 -10.52 1.09
C SER A 343 -7.65 -11.82 0.81
N SER A 344 -8.14 -12.49 1.84
CA SER A 344 -8.83 -13.78 1.74
C SER A 344 -10.08 -13.80 2.60
N LEU A 345 -11.07 -14.58 2.17
CA LEU A 345 -12.18 -14.98 3.03
C LEU A 345 -11.86 -16.32 3.67
N LEU A 346 -12.08 -16.42 4.96
CA LEU A 346 -11.80 -17.61 5.76
C LEU A 346 -13.05 -18.02 6.53
N THR A 347 -13.25 -19.31 6.70
CA THR A 347 -14.33 -19.84 7.58
C THR A 347 -14.02 -19.55 9.06
N THR A 348 -12.72 -19.54 9.40
CA THR A 348 -12.25 -19.26 10.75
C THR A 348 -11.34 -18.03 10.74
N ALA A 349 -11.51 -17.14 11.69
CA ALA A 349 -10.63 -16.01 11.86
C ALA A 349 -9.27 -16.44 12.41
N LEU A 350 -8.24 -16.43 11.59
CA LEU A 350 -6.85 -16.35 12.06
C LEU A 350 -6.57 -14.91 12.45
N TYR A 351 -6.52 -14.65 13.73
CA TYR A 351 -6.49 -13.30 14.22
C TYR A 351 -5.06 -12.74 14.42
N ASN A 352 -4.61 -11.99 13.46
CA ASN A 352 -3.63 -10.90 13.59
C ASN A 352 -3.86 -9.82 12.52
N ALA A 353 -4.86 -10.01 11.71
CA ALA A 353 -5.09 -9.22 10.53
C ALA A 353 -6.23 -8.24 10.75
N HIS A 354 -6.20 -7.18 10.03
CA HIS A 354 -7.32 -6.29 9.84
C HIS A 354 -8.35 -6.97 8.94
N GLY A 355 -9.63 -6.87 9.29
CA GLY A 355 -10.67 -7.50 8.52
C GLY A 355 -12.07 -7.19 9.03
N PHE A 356 -13.03 -7.98 8.57
CA PHE A 356 -14.42 -7.86 9.00
C PHE A 356 -15.11 -9.23 8.96
N PHE A 357 -16.18 -9.36 9.77
CA PHE A 357 -17.01 -10.55 9.79
C PHE A 357 -18.12 -10.49 8.74
N LEU A 358 -18.35 -11.61 8.07
CA LEU A 358 -19.53 -11.85 7.26
C LEU A 358 -20.56 -12.56 8.11
N ARG A 359 -21.70 -11.90 8.36
CA ARG A 359 -22.83 -12.45 9.13
C ARG A 359 -23.99 -12.78 8.20
N LYS A 360 -24.90 -13.64 8.66
CA LYS A 360 -26.08 -14.01 7.87
C LYS A 360 -26.98 -12.82 7.51
N ASP A 361 -26.99 -11.78 8.34
CA ASP A 361 -27.82 -10.59 8.17
C ASP A 361 -27.19 -9.46 7.36
N ASN A 362 -25.85 -9.50 7.14
CA ASN A 362 -25.16 -8.37 6.49
C ASN A 362 -24.17 -8.78 5.37
N TYR A 363 -24.02 -10.06 5.09
CA TYR A 363 -22.93 -10.52 4.23
C TYR A 363 -22.99 -9.92 2.82
N LEU A 364 -24.18 -9.80 2.22
CA LEU A 364 -24.32 -9.23 0.88
C LEU A 364 -23.76 -7.81 0.81
N GLU A 365 -24.08 -6.98 1.80
CA GLU A 365 -23.61 -5.59 1.87
C GLU A 365 -22.09 -5.47 2.06
N LYS A 366 -21.45 -6.51 2.61
CA LYS A 366 -20.00 -6.55 2.84
C LYS A 366 -19.21 -7.15 1.67
N LEU A 367 -19.84 -7.83 0.72
CA LEU A 367 -19.14 -8.41 -0.43
C LEU A 367 -18.45 -7.38 -1.34
N PRO A 368 -19.01 -6.19 -1.61
CA PRO A 368 -18.28 -5.15 -2.35
C PRO A 368 -16.93 -4.78 -1.72
N MET A 369 -16.80 -4.87 -0.40
CA MET A 369 -15.57 -4.59 0.33
C MET A 369 -14.50 -5.66 0.06
N PHE A 370 -14.90 -6.93 -0.04
CA PHE A 370 -14.00 -7.98 -0.49
C PHE A 370 -13.61 -7.77 -1.96
N CYS A 371 -14.57 -7.43 -2.83
CA CYS A 371 -14.31 -7.13 -4.24
C CYS A 371 -13.30 -5.97 -4.39
N ALA A 372 -13.43 -4.90 -3.60
CA ALA A 372 -12.48 -3.78 -3.62
C ALA A 372 -11.04 -4.21 -3.26
N SER A 373 -10.91 -5.20 -2.40
CA SER A 373 -9.60 -5.75 -2.02
C SER A 373 -8.94 -6.56 -3.15
N ARG A 374 -9.70 -6.96 -4.17
CA ARG A 374 -9.22 -7.77 -5.31
C ARG A 374 -8.74 -6.93 -6.50
N TYR A 375 -8.92 -5.62 -6.49
CA TYR A 375 -8.66 -4.76 -7.64
C TYR A 375 -7.24 -4.90 -8.21
N ILE A 376 -6.23 -4.93 -7.35
CA ILE A 376 -4.81 -5.03 -7.76
C ILE A 376 -4.41 -6.44 -8.21
N THR A 377 -5.13 -7.46 -7.81
CA THR A 377 -4.78 -8.87 -8.02
C THR A 377 -4.73 -9.28 -9.50
N TYR A 378 -5.50 -8.61 -10.36
CA TYR A 378 -5.64 -8.99 -11.76
C TYR A 378 -4.60 -8.31 -12.69
N ASN A 379 -3.33 -8.33 -12.30
CA ASN A 379 -2.19 -7.89 -13.13
C ASN A 379 -2.32 -6.46 -13.67
N ARG A 380 -2.68 -5.54 -12.81
CA ARG A 380 -2.74 -4.12 -13.17
C ARG A 380 -1.34 -3.57 -13.38
N ALA A 381 -1.21 -2.62 -14.30
CA ALA A 381 0.04 -1.89 -14.50
C ALA A 381 0.48 -1.22 -13.20
N TRP A 382 1.79 -1.01 -13.02
CA TRP A 382 2.30 -0.36 -11.81
C TRP A 382 1.69 1.04 -11.60
N THR A 383 1.39 1.74 -12.69
CA THR A 383 0.74 3.05 -12.67
C THR A 383 -0.64 3.03 -12.01
N GLU A 384 -1.39 1.94 -12.16
CA GLU A 384 -2.65 1.72 -11.45
C GLU A 384 -2.42 1.17 -10.03
N ARG A 385 -1.60 0.12 -9.90
CA ARG A 385 -1.29 -0.51 -8.61
C ARG A 385 -0.77 0.48 -7.58
N ALA A 386 -0.04 1.46 -8.05
CA ALA A 386 0.64 2.43 -7.21
C ALA A 386 -0.24 3.61 -6.77
N ARG A 387 -1.30 3.94 -7.52
CA ARG A 387 -2.17 5.10 -7.26
C ARG A 387 -3.52 4.75 -6.66
N ILE A 388 -4.00 3.52 -6.85
CA ILE A 388 -5.31 3.10 -6.36
C ILE A 388 -5.21 2.65 -4.90
N MET A 389 -6.07 3.22 -4.06
CA MET A 389 -6.27 2.82 -2.68
C MET A 389 -7.75 2.57 -2.43
N LYS A 390 -8.06 1.76 -1.43
CA LYS A 390 -9.44 1.61 -0.95
C LYS A 390 -9.89 2.87 -0.23
N SER A 391 -11.15 3.22 -0.39
CA SER A 391 -11.76 4.42 0.15
C SER A 391 -13.14 4.12 0.73
N ALA A 392 -13.58 4.93 1.65
CA ALA A 392 -14.95 4.93 2.16
C ALA A 392 -15.66 6.28 1.93
N ASP A 393 -15.15 7.11 1.01
CA ASP A 393 -15.75 8.42 0.71
C ASP A 393 -17.21 8.27 0.23
N GLY A 394 -17.50 7.23 -0.56
CA GLY A 394 -18.83 6.92 -1.04
C GLY A 394 -19.73 6.16 -0.07
N SER A 395 -19.30 5.89 1.16
CA SER A 395 -20.01 5.01 2.10
C SER A 395 -21.44 5.46 2.44
N VAL A 396 -21.68 6.75 2.52
CA VAL A 396 -23.00 7.32 2.82
C VAL A 396 -23.97 7.09 1.65
N LEU A 397 -23.51 7.34 0.42
CA LEU A 397 -24.28 7.08 -0.79
C LEU A 397 -24.57 5.58 -0.93
N PHE A 398 -23.55 4.75 -0.77
CA PHE A 398 -23.70 3.30 -0.82
C PHE A 398 -24.75 2.78 0.18
N ALA A 399 -24.64 3.18 1.45
CA ALA A 399 -25.59 2.76 2.49
C ALA A 399 -27.02 3.22 2.18
N LYS A 400 -27.20 4.42 1.65
CA LYS A 400 -28.52 4.94 1.23
C LYS A 400 -29.10 4.11 0.10
N ASP A 401 -28.32 3.81 -0.93
CA ASP A 401 -28.81 3.11 -2.13
C ASP A 401 -29.04 1.61 -1.86
N VAL A 402 -28.27 1.01 -0.94
CA VAL A 402 -28.57 -0.31 -0.40
C VAL A 402 -29.92 -0.31 0.34
N ALA A 403 -30.12 0.62 1.26
CA ALA A 403 -31.37 0.72 2.03
C ALA A 403 -32.61 0.93 1.14
N ASN A 404 -32.44 1.61 0.00
CA ASN A 404 -33.50 1.84 -0.99
C ASN A 404 -33.68 0.66 -1.98
N GLY A 405 -32.89 -0.42 -1.85
CA GLY A 405 -32.96 -1.58 -2.74
C GLY A 405 -32.37 -1.36 -4.15
N GLN A 406 -31.74 -0.22 -4.42
CA GLN A 406 -31.22 0.13 -5.74
C GLN A 406 -30.00 -0.71 -6.14
N LEU A 407 -29.29 -1.30 -5.18
CA LEU A 407 -28.06 -2.06 -5.39
C LEU A 407 -28.22 -3.57 -5.32
N GLU A 408 -29.46 -4.08 -5.25
CA GLU A 408 -29.69 -5.53 -5.11
C GLU A 408 -28.93 -6.34 -6.17
N GLN A 409 -29.04 -5.96 -7.44
CA GLN A 409 -28.36 -6.68 -8.53
C GLN A 409 -26.82 -6.54 -8.45
N PHE A 410 -26.29 -5.40 -8.04
CA PHE A 410 -24.85 -5.23 -7.83
C PHE A 410 -24.35 -6.12 -6.69
N LEU A 411 -25.05 -6.18 -5.57
CA LEU A 411 -24.69 -7.06 -4.45
C LEU A 411 -24.73 -8.54 -4.86
N LEU A 412 -25.69 -8.94 -5.68
CA LEU A 412 -25.78 -10.31 -6.23
C LEU A 412 -24.66 -10.61 -7.24
N LYS A 413 -24.24 -9.62 -8.04
CA LYS A 413 -23.04 -9.75 -8.89
C LYS A 413 -21.76 -9.93 -8.03
N CYS A 414 -21.64 -9.18 -6.93
CA CYS A 414 -20.54 -9.38 -5.98
C CYS A 414 -20.62 -10.77 -5.32
N LEU A 415 -21.81 -11.30 -5.06
CA LEU A 415 -21.99 -12.66 -4.54
C LEU A 415 -21.51 -13.71 -5.53
N LEU A 416 -21.93 -13.62 -6.80
CA LEU A 416 -21.47 -14.53 -7.86
C LEU A 416 -19.96 -14.55 -7.96
N PHE A 417 -19.36 -13.37 -8.06
CA PHE A 417 -17.89 -13.21 -8.07
C PHE A 417 -17.24 -13.84 -6.84
N THR A 418 -17.73 -13.51 -5.65
CA THR A 418 -17.12 -13.96 -4.39
C THR A 418 -17.16 -15.47 -4.24
N CYS A 419 -18.27 -16.11 -4.63
CA CYS A 419 -18.39 -17.57 -4.56
C CYS A 419 -17.41 -18.30 -5.48
N LEU A 420 -16.97 -17.66 -6.56
CA LEU A 420 -16.11 -18.27 -7.59
C LEU A 420 -14.70 -17.66 -7.62
N GLU A 421 -14.38 -16.72 -6.71
CA GLU A 421 -13.05 -16.15 -6.56
C GLU A 421 -12.13 -17.08 -5.76
N MET A 422 -10.94 -17.33 -6.29
CA MET A 422 -9.95 -18.25 -5.68
C MET A 422 -9.49 -17.83 -4.28
N GLN A 423 -9.64 -16.56 -3.91
CA GLN A 423 -9.34 -16.08 -2.55
C GLN A 423 -10.52 -16.21 -1.59
N ASN A 424 -11.61 -16.79 -2.01
CA ASN A 424 -12.63 -17.31 -1.12
C ASN A 424 -12.18 -18.67 -0.59
N HIS A 425 -11.33 -18.66 0.44
CA HIS A 425 -10.79 -19.86 1.08
C HIS A 425 -11.77 -20.50 2.09
N MET A 426 -13.04 -20.15 2.05
CA MET A 426 -14.04 -20.78 2.90
C MET A 426 -14.21 -22.24 2.54
N ARG A 427 -14.36 -23.09 3.56
CA ARG A 427 -14.42 -24.55 3.42
C ARG A 427 -15.56 -25.16 4.21
N THR A 428 -16.01 -26.31 3.77
CA THR A 428 -16.78 -27.26 4.56
C THR A 428 -15.83 -28.18 5.33
N PHE A 429 -16.01 -28.29 6.62
CA PHE A 429 -15.14 -29.13 7.48
C PHE A 429 -15.83 -29.52 8.80
N THR A 430 -15.25 -30.49 9.49
CA THR A 430 -15.64 -30.80 10.88
C THR A 430 -14.67 -30.09 11.82
N GLY A 431 -15.18 -29.29 12.75
CA GLY A 431 -14.39 -28.54 13.71
C GLY A 431 -13.81 -29.41 14.82
N SER A 432 -12.89 -28.87 15.62
CA SER A 432 -12.35 -29.53 16.80
C SER A 432 -13.40 -29.79 17.89
N ASP A 433 -14.55 -29.15 17.80
CA ASP A 433 -15.75 -29.36 18.64
C ASP A 433 -16.63 -30.52 18.16
N GLY A 434 -16.23 -31.24 17.13
CA GLY A 434 -16.99 -32.32 16.49
C GLY A 434 -18.18 -31.86 15.66
N ARG A 435 -18.41 -30.56 15.48
CA ARG A 435 -19.49 -30.03 14.67
C ARG A 435 -19.11 -29.94 13.21
N PHE A 436 -20.10 -30.16 12.34
CA PHE A 436 -19.98 -29.97 10.92
C PHE A 436 -20.30 -28.51 10.54
N TYR A 437 -19.38 -27.87 9.83
CA TYR A 437 -19.50 -26.50 9.35
C TYR A 437 -19.54 -26.50 7.82
N ARG A 438 -20.66 -26.07 7.25
CA ARG A 438 -20.85 -25.99 5.81
C ARG A 438 -20.40 -24.61 5.29
N ASN A 439 -19.74 -24.60 4.15
CA ASN A 439 -19.51 -23.37 3.41
C ASN A 439 -20.82 -22.83 2.83
N GLU A 440 -21.32 -21.75 3.40
CA GLU A 440 -22.56 -21.11 2.95
C GLU A 440 -22.35 -20.11 1.80
N LEU A 441 -21.08 -19.75 1.49
CA LEU A 441 -20.73 -18.87 0.37
C LEU A 441 -20.07 -19.64 -0.78
N CYS A 442 -20.75 -20.67 -1.25
CA CYS A 442 -20.41 -21.41 -2.46
C CYS A 442 -21.67 -21.80 -3.24
N LEU A 443 -21.47 -22.18 -4.50
CA LEU A 443 -22.56 -22.53 -5.43
C LEU A 443 -22.70 -24.04 -5.67
N ASP A 444 -22.18 -24.87 -4.78
CA ASP A 444 -22.38 -26.33 -4.82
C ASP A 444 -23.68 -26.70 -4.08
N GLY A 445 -24.65 -27.12 -4.83
CA GLY A 445 -25.97 -27.59 -4.35
C GLY A 445 -26.05 -29.09 -4.04
N THR A 446 -24.94 -29.83 -4.07
CA THR A 446 -24.93 -31.31 -3.90
C THR A 446 -25.59 -31.75 -2.59
N ASN A 447 -25.37 -31.02 -1.51
CA ASN A 447 -25.90 -31.30 -0.17
C ASN A 447 -27.00 -30.28 0.25
N GLY A 448 -27.82 -29.84 -0.71
CA GLY A 448 -28.86 -28.84 -0.52
C GLY A 448 -28.39 -27.39 -0.71
N ASP A 449 -29.37 -26.50 -0.83
CA ASP A 449 -29.09 -25.07 -1.09
C ASP A 449 -28.27 -24.42 0.02
N THR A 450 -27.15 -23.83 -0.36
CA THR A 450 -26.38 -22.90 0.48
C THR A 450 -27.09 -21.54 0.58
N LEU A 451 -26.66 -20.68 1.47
CA LEU A 451 -27.16 -19.30 1.52
C LEU A 451 -26.93 -18.57 0.20
N ALA A 452 -25.72 -18.72 -0.36
CA ALA A 452 -25.38 -18.14 -1.67
C ALA A 452 -26.28 -18.65 -2.80
N LEU A 453 -26.54 -19.96 -2.87
CA LEU A 453 -27.45 -20.53 -3.89
C LEU A 453 -28.86 -19.99 -3.78
N ARG A 454 -29.37 -19.77 -2.57
CA ARG A 454 -30.69 -19.19 -2.38
C ARG A 454 -30.78 -17.76 -2.89
N ASP A 455 -29.77 -16.97 -2.59
CA ASP A 455 -29.79 -15.56 -2.96
C ASP A 455 -29.43 -15.33 -4.43
N ILE A 456 -28.53 -16.14 -5.00
CA ILE A 456 -28.14 -15.99 -6.41
C ILE A 456 -29.31 -16.25 -7.38
N LYS A 457 -30.37 -16.97 -6.95
CA LYS A 457 -31.60 -17.16 -7.72
C LYS A 457 -32.32 -15.84 -8.03
N LYS A 458 -32.03 -14.77 -7.31
CA LYS A 458 -32.58 -13.42 -7.53
C LYS A 458 -31.77 -12.61 -8.53
N LEU A 459 -30.57 -13.09 -8.93
CA LEU A 459 -29.74 -12.41 -9.91
C LEU A 459 -30.39 -12.44 -11.29
N VAL A 460 -30.46 -11.31 -11.95
CA VAL A 460 -30.82 -11.21 -13.36
C VAL A 460 -29.66 -11.76 -14.19
N VAL A 461 -29.87 -12.95 -14.74
CA VAL A 461 -28.79 -13.69 -15.45
C VAL A 461 -28.73 -13.22 -16.90
N GLY A 462 -27.65 -12.53 -17.26
CA GLY A 462 -27.27 -12.21 -18.64
C GLY A 462 -26.37 -13.30 -19.26
N GLU A 463 -25.82 -13.03 -20.44
CA GLU A 463 -24.96 -13.99 -21.14
C GLU A 463 -23.66 -14.30 -20.39
N LYS A 464 -23.08 -13.32 -19.69
CA LYS A 464 -21.85 -13.52 -18.92
C LYS A 464 -22.09 -14.40 -17.69
N GLU A 465 -23.13 -14.08 -16.92
CA GLU A 465 -23.50 -14.87 -15.74
C GLU A 465 -23.84 -16.29 -16.13
N LYS A 466 -24.56 -16.48 -17.24
CA LYS A 466 -24.89 -17.79 -17.78
C LYS A 466 -23.65 -18.59 -18.14
N ALA A 467 -22.68 -17.96 -18.84
CA ALA A 467 -21.43 -18.62 -19.19
C ALA A 467 -20.62 -19.03 -17.95
N ILE A 468 -20.58 -18.17 -16.93
CA ILE A 468 -19.89 -18.44 -15.66
C ILE A 468 -20.56 -19.61 -14.93
N LEU A 469 -21.88 -19.60 -14.81
CA LEU A 469 -22.63 -20.67 -14.14
C LEU A 469 -22.49 -22.01 -14.86
N GLN A 470 -22.53 -22.02 -16.20
CA GLN A 470 -22.27 -23.22 -17.01
C GLN A 470 -20.87 -23.77 -16.82
N GLN A 471 -19.88 -22.88 -16.76
CA GLN A 471 -18.49 -23.28 -16.50
C GLN A 471 -18.33 -23.83 -15.08
N TRP A 472 -19.01 -23.25 -14.09
CA TRP A 472 -19.04 -23.78 -12.73
C TRP A 472 -19.65 -25.20 -12.67
N GLU A 473 -20.74 -25.45 -13.36
CA GLU A 473 -21.32 -26.81 -13.49
C GLU A 473 -20.32 -27.80 -14.10
N THR A 474 -19.51 -27.33 -15.08
CA THR A 474 -18.44 -28.14 -15.68
C THR A 474 -17.36 -28.47 -14.65
N VAL A 475 -16.96 -27.49 -13.82
CA VAL A 475 -15.99 -27.72 -12.71
C VAL A 475 -16.56 -28.75 -11.72
N LEU A 476 -17.80 -28.60 -11.28
CA LEU A 476 -18.44 -29.57 -10.37
C LEU A 476 -18.56 -30.97 -10.98
N HIS A 477 -18.85 -31.05 -12.27
CA HIS A 477 -18.92 -32.32 -12.99
C HIS A 477 -17.60 -33.08 -12.94
N TRP A 478 -16.47 -32.40 -13.16
CA TRP A 478 -15.16 -33.03 -13.12
C TRP A 478 -14.65 -33.22 -11.68
N ALA A 479 -14.95 -32.29 -10.77
CA ALA A 479 -14.61 -32.42 -9.36
C ALA A 479 -15.19 -33.71 -8.74
N LYS A 480 -16.46 -34.06 -9.09
CA LYS A 480 -17.12 -35.28 -8.61
C LYS A 480 -16.47 -36.59 -9.11
N ARG A 481 -15.54 -36.50 -10.05
CA ARG A 481 -14.79 -37.65 -10.60
C ARG A 481 -13.37 -37.76 -10.07
N ALA A 482 -12.93 -36.75 -9.31
CA ALA A 482 -11.63 -36.76 -8.67
C ALA A 482 -11.59 -37.83 -7.56
N ASP A 483 -10.47 -38.52 -7.43
CA ASP A 483 -10.31 -39.66 -6.51
C ASP A 483 -10.56 -39.29 -5.05
N ASN A 484 -10.23 -38.05 -4.66
CA ASN A 484 -10.39 -37.53 -3.31
C ASN A 484 -11.76 -36.84 -3.07
N TYR A 485 -12.68 -36.90 -4.02
CA TYR A 485 -13.98 -36.27 -3.85
C TYR A 485 -14.79 -36.92 -2.72
N ASN A 486 -15.27 -36.11 -1.79
CA ASN A 486 -16.14 -36.56 -0.71
C ASN A 486 -17.58 -36.05 -0.93
N PRO A 487 -18.55 -36.92 -1.25
CA PRO A 487 -19.93 -36.51 -1.51
C PRO A 487 -20.66 -35.93 -0.27
N GLY A 488 -20.10 -36.11 0.94
CA GLY A 488 -20.63 -35.51 2.16
C GLY A 488 -20.26 -34.05 2.35
N LEU A 489 -19.36 -33.51 1.54
CA LEU A 489 -18.92 -32.12 1.61
C LEU A 489 -19.61 -31.25 0.57
N THR A 490 -19.72 -29.96 0.86
CA THR A 490 -20.16 -28.91 -0.06
C THR A 490 -18.93 -28.10 -0.45
N TYR A 491 -18.59 -28.09 -1.73
CA TYR A 491 -17.31 -27.56 -2.20
C TYR A 491 -17.42 -26.12 -2.72
N GLY A 492 -16.56 -25.22 -2.20
CA GLY A 492 -16.24 -23.95 -2.86
C GLY A 492 -15.12 -24.14 -3.88
N VAL A 493 -14.95 -23.16 -4.78
CA VAL A 493 -13.95 -23.22 -5.86
C VAL A 493 -12.53 -23.44 -5.32
N TYR A 494 -12.16 -22.73 -4.25
CA TYR A 494 -10.84 -22.89 -3.65
C TYR A 494 -10.64 -24.28 -3.02
N GLN A 495 -11.69 -24.85 -2.40
CA GLN A 495 -11.60 -26.18 -1.81
C GLN A 495 -11.41 -27.25 -2.90
N ILE A 496 -12.11 -27.13 -4.03
CA ILE A 496 -11.88 -27.99 -5.21
C ILE A 496 -10.43 -27.85 -5.67
N TYR A 497 -9.96 -26.65 -5.89
CA TYR A 497 -8.57 -26.40 -6.31
C TYR A 497 -7.55 -26.99 -5.32
N ALA A 498 -7.73 -26.79 -4.02
CA ALA A 498 -6.75 -27.18 -3.02
C ALA A 498 -6.74 -28.68 -2.69
N GLU A 499 -7.85 -29.38 -2.87
CA GLU A 499 -8.04 -30.76 -2.43
C GLU A 499 -8.20 -31.75 -3.59
N LEU A 500 -8.70 -31.31 -4.75
CA LEU A 500 -9.06 -32.19 -5.87
C LEU A 500 -8.23 -31.93 -7.13
N ASP A 501 -7.71 -30.71 -7.34
CA ASP A 501 -6.85 -30.36 -8.49
C ASP A 501 -5.39 -30.71 -8.19
N THR A 502 -5.11 -32.00 -8.04
CA THR A 502 -3.82 -32.53 -7.66
C THR A 502 -2.90 -32.73 -8.87
N SER A 503 -1.59 -32.72 -8.62
CA SER A 503 -0.57 -32.93 -9.63
C SER A 503 0.66 -33.62 -9.02
N HIS A 504 1.45 -34.26 -9.87
CA HIS A 504 2.74 -34.83 -9.52
C HIS A 504 3.81 -34.40 -10.52
N ILE A 505 5.06 -34.61 -10.16
CA ILE A 505 6.20 -34.39 -11.07
C ILE A 505 6.50 -35.72 -11.78
N ASP A 506 6.46 -35.71 -13.10
CA ASP A 506 6.92 -36.83 -13.91
C ASP A 506 8.42 -36.99 -13.74
N GLU A 507 8.84 -38.16 -13.23
CA GLU A 507 10.23 -38.43 -12.90
C GLU A 507 11.15 -38.46 -14.14
N THR A 508 10.58 -38.69 -15.33
CA THR A 508 11.34 -38.80 -16.58
C THR A 508 11.57 -37.46 -17.23
N THR A 509 10.54 -36.60 -17.23
CA THR A 509 10.56 -35.32 -17.94
C THR A 509 10.82 -34.13 -17.02
N GLY A 510 10.61 -34.27 -15.70
CA GLY A 510 10.65 -33.20 -14.72
C GLY A 510 9.46 -32.24 -14.82
N ASN A 511 8.46 -32.55 -15.63
CA ASN A 511 7.30 -31.70 -15.84
C ASN A 511 6.20 -32.00 -14.81
N THR A 512 5.41 -30.97 -14.50
CA THR A 512 4.19 -31.15 -13.71
C THR A 512 3.10 -31.82 -14.56
N VAL A 513 2.55 -32.92 -14.08
CA VAL A 513 1.43 -33.64 -14.69
C VAL A 513 0.24 -33.54 -13.75
N TRP A 514 -0.90 -33.11 -14.28
CA TRP A 514 -2.15 -33.00 -13.53
C TRP A 514 -2.85 -34.36 -13.50
N ASP A 515 -3.29 -34.77 -12.31
CA ASP A 515 -3.97 -36.06 -12.11
C ASP A 515 -5.35 -36.05 -12.77
N HIS A 516 -6.01 -34.88 -12.80
CA HIS A 516 -7.33 -34.65 -13.41
C HIS A 516 -7.29 -33.46 -14.37
N VAL A 517 -6.79 -33.68 -15.59
CA VAL A 517 -6.52 -32.65 -16.61
C VAL A 517 -7.77 -31.85 -16.96
N GLU A 518 -8.92 -32.52 -17.06
CA GLU A 518 -10.22 -31.89 -17.38
C GLU A 518 -10.67 -30.95 -16.25
N LEU A 519 -10.48 -31.35 -14.99
CA LEU A 519 -10.77 -30.50 -13.84
C LEU A 519 -9.88 -29.25 -13.84
N HIS A 520 -8.58 -29.46 -14.01
CA HIS A 520 -7.61 -28.36 -14.09
C HIS A 520 -7.96 -27.36 -15.19
N THR A 521 -8.28 -27.88 -16.39
CA THR A 521 -8.70 -27.06 -17.54
C THR A 521 -9.99 -26.30 -17.27
N ALA A 522 -10.97 -26.97 -16.63
CA ALA A 522 -12.24 -26.34 -16.28
C ALA A 522 -12.07 -25.21 -15.25
N LEU A 523 -11.22 -25.41 -14.24
CA LEU A 523 -10.87 -24.37 -13.25
C LEU A 523 -10.15 -23.17 -13.89
N ALA A 524 -9.23 -23.41 -14.82
CA ALA A 524 -8.54 -22.34 -15.55
C ALA A 524 -9.52 -21.52 -16.41
N GLY A 525 -10.45 -22.18 -17.09
CA GLY A 525 -11.53 -21.53 -17.83
C GLY A 525 -12.44 -20.69 -16.94
N LEU A 526 -12.85 -21.23 -15.80
CA LEU A 526 -13.67 -20.49 -14.82
C LEU A 526 -12.96 -19.24 -14.31
N LYS A 527 -11.69 -19.38 -13.93
CA LYS A 527 -10.87 -18.24 -13.46
C LYS A 527 -10.82 -17.11 -14.48
N THR A 528 -10.71 -17.43 -15.76
CA THR A 528 -10.71 -16.42 -16.84
C THR A 528 -12.04 -15.70 -16.93
N LEU A 529 -13.15 -16.42 -16.99
CA LEU A 529 -14.49 -15.83 -17.04
C LEU A 529 -14.79 -14.96 -15.82
N VAL A 530 -14.46 -15.42 -14.63
CA VAL A 530 -14.67 -14.68 -13.37
C VAL A 530 -13.84 -13.40 -13.33
N LYS A 531 -12.60 -13.45 -13.82
CA LYS A 531 -11.74 -12.27 -13.94
C LYS A 531 -12.34 -11.22 -14.90
N ASP A 532 -12.77 -11.66 -16.08
CA ASP A 532 -13.34 -10.76 -17.09
C ASP A 532 -14.63 -10.13 -16.59
N TYR A 533 -15.47 -10.92 -15.95
CA TYR A 533 -16.69 -10.45 -15.30
C TYR A 533 -16.42 -9.41 -14.21
N TYR A 534 -15.46 -9.68 -13.35
CA TYR A 534 -15.04 -8.73 -12.32
C TYR A 534 -14.65 -7.38 -12.92
N ILE A 535 -13.81 -7.40 -13.95
CA ILE A 535 -13.31 -6.17 -14.59
C ILE A 535 -14.45 -5.38 -15.25
N SER A 536 -15.38 -6.06 -15.92
CA SER A 536 -16.43 -5.40 -16.70
C SER A 536 -17.68 -5.04 -15.92
N ASP A 537 -18.04 -5.83 -14.89
CA ASP A 537 -19.35 -5.72 -14.24
C ASP A 537 -19.29 -5.31 -12.77
N ILE A 538 -18.12 -5.46 -12.12
CA ILE A 538 -17.96 -5.09 -10.69
C ILE A 538 -17.11 -3.85 -10.54
N VAL A 539 -15.95 -3.79 -11.19
CA VAL A 539 -15.01 -2.67 -11.05
C VAL A 539 -15.65 -1.29 -11.30
N PRO A 540 -16.51 -1.08 -12.31
CA PRO A 540 -17.14 0.23 -12.51
C PRO A 540 -17.91 0.72 -11.28
N PHE A 541 -18.67 -0.15 -10.63
CA PHE A 541 -19.40 0.17 -9.40
C PHE A 541 -18.47 0.45 -8.21
N LEU A 542 -17.33 -0.25 -8.13
CA LEU A 542 -16.35 0.01 -7.08
C LEU A 542 -15.79 1.44 -7.17
N PHE A 543 -15.63 1.97 -8.36
CA PHE A 543 -15.23 3.37 -8.58
C PHE A 543 -16.39 4.35 -8.39
N GLU A 544 -17.59 4.01 -8.84
CA GLU A 544 -18.79 4.83 -8.70
C GLU A 544 -19.13 5.10 -7.23
N TYR A 545 -19.08 4.06 -6.39
CA TYR A 545 -19.29 4.16 -4.95
C TYR A 545 -18.00 4.41 -4.16
N GLU A 546 -16.93 4.78 -4.84
CA GLU A 546 -15.64 5.15 -4.26
C GLU A 546 -15.08 4.13 -3.23
N PHE A 547 -15.33 2.84 -3.44
CA PHE A 547 -14.64 1.78 -2.70
C PHE A 547 -13.15 1.71 -3.06
N VAL A 548 -12.81 2.10 -4.27
CA VAL A 548 -11.46 2.31 -4.77
C VAL A 548 -11.33 3.66 -5.45
N LYS A 549 -10.20 4.32 -5.25
CA LYS A 549 -10.04 5.69 -5.71
C LYS A 549 -8.59 5.99 -6.10
#